data_118e99b1022b652f8f0135fd63fc9c80
#
_entry.id   118e99b1022b652f8f0135fd63fc9c80
#
_cell.length_a   1.000
_cell.length_b   1.000
_cell.length_c   1.000
_cell.angle_alpha   90.00
_cell.angle_beta   90.00
_cell.angle_gamma   90.00
#
_symmetry.space_group_name_H-M   'P 1'
#
loop_
_entity.id
_entity.type
_entity.pdbx_description
1 polymer ?
#
loop_
_entity_poly.entity_id
_entity_poly.type
_entity_poly.pdbx_seq_one_letter_code
_entity_poly.pdbx_strand_id
1 'polypeptide(L)'
;MKIFLLRYLSLLILLLPAGVLAQNSSKISLPGADTSKTESKTVRHSLYSGAGYGSNMIYLGSTISQNQPYGYGNITYGFRNQLYASVSAVHLSGTDPFLAFYIGALNYSHVINSWLDISAGIYRYQVPRSLTDTLFSNFTYGDLTMGFDWKLLYSKLSVGGLFSEENQAYFQFRNSRYFQTPEFFKGKANISFDPYANLLFGKLIEVETTAETSVFASTPGRKWRQNDTSNGTSTITPTSERFGIMEVDFGLPVAFNTDFMTIEAEVNYVLPLYNDPVYRSPKGFIFMLSGFFRIF
;
A
#
# COMPACT_ATOMS: atom_id res chain seq x y z
N MET A 1 -29.34 -17.63 -10.57
CA MET A 1 -28.06 -17.71 -9.85
C MET A 1 -26.84 -17.17 -10.62
N LYS A 2 -26.99 -16.64 -11.85
CA LYS A 2 -25.88 -16.10 -12.68
C LYS A 2 -25.72 -14.57 -12.63
N ILE A 3 -26.59 -13.85 -11.95
CA ILE A 3 -26.62 -12.36 -11.96
C ILE A 3 -25.97 -11.74 -10.72
N PHE A 4 -25.72 -12.52 -9.68
CA PHE A 4 -25.17 -12.02 -8.42
C PHE A 4 -23.65 -11.74 -8.43
N LEU A 5 -22.91 -12.34 -9.34
CA LEU A 5 -21.45 -12.25 -9.36
C LEU A 5 -20.89 -10.99 -10.06
N LEU A 6 -21.70 -10.36 -10.94
CA LEU A 6 -21.25 -9.22 -11.73
C LEU A 6 -21.23 -7.88 -10.95
N ARG A 7 -21.78 -7.87 -9.74
CA ARG A 7 -22.07 -6.66 -8.98
C ARG A 7 -20.97 -6.22 -8.02
N TYR A 8 -19.99 -7.06 -7.76
CA TYR A 8 -18.95 -6.79 -6.75
C TYR A 8 -17.58 -6.46 -7.33
N LEU A 9 -17.47 -6.45 -8.68
CA LEU A 9 -16.18 -6.24 -9.33
C LEU A 9 -15.81 -4.76 -9.56
N SER A 10 -16.76 -3.83 -9.41
CA SER A 10 -16.56 -2.43 -9.77
C SER A 10 -16.14 -1.51 -8.62
N LEU A 11 -15.85 -2.07 -7.44
CA LEU A 11 -15.59 -1.25 -6.27
C LEU A 11 -14.20 -1.44 -5.67
N LEU A 12 -13.31 -1.87 -6.51
CA LEU A 12 -11.95 -2.16 -6.09
C LEU A 12 -11.04 -1.01 -6.40
N ILE A 13 -10.31 -0.59 -5.50
CA ILE A 13 -9.26 0.44 -5.51
C ILE A 13 -9.79 1.74 -4.99
N LEU A 14 -9.62 1.93 -3.71
CA LEU A 14 -9.42 3.26 -3.23
C LEU A 14 -9.13 3.36 -1.78
N LEU A 15 -8.27 4.19 -1.60
CA LEU A 15 -8.14 5.10 -0.51
C LEU A 15 -7.40 4.62 0.66
N LEU A 16 -6.17 4.60 0.34
CA LEU A 16 -5.23 4.53 1.42
C LEU A 16 -4.17 5.59 1.15
N PRO A 17 -3.53 6.17 2.13
CA PRO A 17 -2.38 7.01 1.83
C PRO A 17 -1.49 6.18 0.95
N ALA A 18 -1.33 6.65 -0.24
CA ALA A 18 -0.85 5.92 -1.40
C ALA A 18 0.44 5.12 -1.21
N GLY A 19 1.08 5.24 -0.10
CA GLY A 19 2.34 4.59 0.20
C GLY A 19 2.26 3.33 1.01
N VAL A 20 1.39 3.31 1.97
CA VAL A 20 1.27 2.13 2.85
C VAL A 20 0.57 0.99 2.15
N LEU A 21 -0.09 1.31 1.08
CA LEU A 21 -1.05 0.43 0.43
C LEU A 21 -0.71 0.00 -0.97
N ALA A 22 0.36 0.47 -1.54
CA ALA A 22 0.94 -0.22 -2.67
C ALA A 22 1.29 -1.68 -2.32
N GLN A 23 1.49 -1.97 -1.04
CA GLN A 23 1.70 -3.33 -0.54
C GLN A 23 0.44 -4.01 -0.01
N ASN A 24 -0.51 -3.23 0.51
CA ASN A 24 -1.71 -3.77 1.17
C ASN A 24 -2.98 -3.32 0.47
N SER A 25 -3.12 -3.61 -0.83
CA SER A 25 -4.40 -3.38 -1.51
C SER A 25 -5.43 -4.42 -1.07
N SER A 26 -5.89 -4.33 0.18
CA SER A 26 -7.15 -4.94 0.55
C SER A 26 -8.26 -4.31 -0.27
N LYS A 27 -9.23 -5.10 -0.67
CA LYS A 27 -10.46 -4.62 -1.30
C LYS A 27 -11.22 -3.80 -0.27
N ILE A 28 -11.00 -2.48 -0.24
CA ILE A 28 -11.92 -1.62 0.50
C ILE A 28 -13.20 -1.60 -0.31
N SER A 29 -14.19 -2.33 0.17
CA SER A 29 -15.55 -2.21 -0.32
C SER A 29 -16.08 -0.86 0.14
N LEU A 30 -16.06 0.14 -0.75
CA LEU A 30 -16.69 1.42 -0.46
C LEU A 30 -18.18 1.21 -0.19
N PRO A 31 -18.75 1.83 0.85
CA PRO A 31 -20.18 1.79 1.09
C PRO A 31 -20.95 2.33 -0.11
N GLY A 32 -21.92 1.58 -0.63
CA GLY A 32 -22.92 2.10 -1.56
C GLY A 32 -22.91 1.60 -2.98
N ALA A 33 -22.31 0.46 -3.32
CA ALA A 33 -22.61 -0.23 -4.58
C ALA A 33 -23.83 -1.14 -4.44
N ASP A 34 -24.94 -0.60 -3.96
CA ASP A 34 -26.21 -1.30 -4.00
C ASP A 34 -26.82 -1.19 -5.40
N THR A 35 -26.91 -2.31 -6.06
CA THR A 35 -27.51 -2.45 -7.38
C THR A 35 -28.91 -3.03 -7.28
N SER A 36 -29.77 -2.44 -6.48
CA SER A 36 -31.20 -2.63 -6.69
C SER A 36 -31.64 -1.86 -7.93
N LYS A 37 -32.39 -2.53 -8.80
CA LYS A 37 -32.97 -2.01 -10.03
C LYS A 37 -33.80 -0.75 -9.77
N THR A 38 -33.17 0.41 -9.85
CA THR A 38 -33.74 1.68 -10.19
C THR A 38 -32.71 2.30 -11.10
N GLU A 39 -33.10 2.97 -12.17
CA GLU A 39 -32.17 3.67 -13.08
C GLU A 39 -31.26 4.53 -12.22
N SER A 40 -30.13 3.99 -11.85
CA SER A 40 -29.11 4.61 -11.04
C SER A 40 -28.54 5.71 -11.92
N LYS A 41 -28.86 6.96 -11.60
CA LYS A 41 -28.05 8.10 -11.98
C LYS A 41 -26.63 7.71 -11.65
N THR A 42 -25.85 7.39 -12.67
CA THR A 42 -24.42 7.07 -12.52
C THR A 42 -23.80 8.21 -11.74
N VAL A 43 -23.47 7.96 -10.47
CA VAL A 43 -22.82 8.96 -9.61
C VAL A 43 -21.50 9.30 -10.30
N ARG A 44 -21.46 10.49 -10.91
CA ARG A 44 -20.27 10.92 -11.68
C ARG A 44 -19.14 11.38 -10.74
N HIS A 45 -19.50 11.77 -9.52
CA HIS A 45 -18.59 12.38 -8.55
C HIS A 45 -18.80 11.76 -7.17
N SER A 46 -17.75 11.59 -6.44
CA SER A 46 -17.78 11.14 -5.06
C SER A 46 -16.68 11.83 -4.25
N LEU A 47 -16.93 12.08 -2.98
CA LEU A 47 -15.94 12.62 -2.04
C LEU A 47 -15.90 11.73 -0.81
N TYR A 48 -14.69 11.38 -0.41
CA TYR A 48 -14.44 10.56 0.77
C TYR A 48 -13.45 11.27 1.68
N SER A 49 -13.59 11.06 2.98
CA SER A 49 -12.56 11.37 3.96
C SER A 49 -12.20 10.12 4.73
N GLY A 50 -10.96 10.01 5.15
CA GLY A 50 -10.49 8.89 5.93
C GLY A 50 -9.45 9.30 6.96
N ALA A 51 -9.31 8.48 7.97
CA ALA A 51 -8.24 8.57 8.95
C ALA A 51 -7.84 7.16 9.40
N GLY A 52 -6.62 7.01 9.87
CA GLY A 52 -6.17 5.73 10.37
C GLY A 52 -4.93 5.84 11.24
N TYR A 53 -4.61 4.71 11.84
CA TYR A 53 -3.45 4.51 12.70
C TYR A 53 -2.80 3.18 12.36
N GLY A 54 -1.48 3.12 12.38
CA GLY A 54 -0.71 1.89 12.20
C GLY A 54 0.49 1.81 13.13
N SER A 55 0.89 0.60 13.46
CA SER A 55 2.04 0.35 14.35
C SER A 55 3.39 0.59 13.67
N ASN A 56 3.45 0.43 12.35
CA ASN A 56 4.63 0.68 11.52
C ASN A 56 4.19 0.91 10.06
N MET A 57 4.86 1.81 9.37
CA MET A 57 4.60 2.10 7.98
C MET A 57 5.70 1.49 7.10
N ILE A 58 5.36 0.39 6.41
CA ILE A 58 6.25 -0.28 5.46
C ILE A 58 5.87 0.12 4.04
N TYR A 59 6.88 0.37 3.24
CA TYR A 59 6.71 0.70 1.83
C TYR A 59 7.85 0.12 0.98
N LEU A 60 7.50 -0.66 -0.02
CA LEU A 60 8.44 -1.32 -0.94
C LEU A 60 9.59 -2.04 -0.19
N GLY A 61 9.23 -2.80 0.85
CA GLY A 61 10.18 -3.58 1.64
C GLY A 61 10.93 -2.78 2.71
N SER A 62 10.65 -1.50 2.90
CA SER A 62 11.32 -0.63 3.88
C SER A 62 10.35 -0.04 4.88
N THR A 63 10.80 0.13 6.14
CA THR A 63 10.05 0.93 7.10
C THR A 63 10.34 2.41 6.90
N ILE A 64 9.36 3.14 6.36
CA ILE A 64 9.47 4.61 6.20
C ILE A 64 9.13 5.36 7.48
N SER A 65 8.45 4.73 8.44
CA SER A 65 8.21 5.27 9.79
C SER A 65 9.30 4.91 10.79
N GLN A 66 10.38 4.22 10.37
CA GLN A 66 11.47 3.76 11.24
C GLN A 66 10.97 2.91 12.43
N ASN A 67 10.02 2.00 12.17
CA ASN A 67 9.34 1.17 13.17
C ASN A 67 8.55 1.96 14.23
N GLN A 68 8.17 3.20 13.90
CA GLN A 68 7.34 4.04 14.78
C GLN A 68 5.87 3.96 14.40
N PRO A 69 4.97 4.04 15.38
CA PRO A 69 3.55 4.21 15.09
C PRO A 69 3.29 5.51 14.32
N TYR A 70 2.27 5.46 13.48
CA TYR A 70 1.86 6.60 12.67
C TYR A 70 0.34 6.79 12.68
N GLY A 71 -0.07 8.02 12.46
CA GLY A 71 -1.46 8.38 12.18
C GLY A 71 -1.54 9.10 10.84
N TYR A 72 -2.68 8.99 10.16
CA TYR A 72 -2.90 9.72 8.92
C TYR A 72 -4.34 10.23 8.79
N GLY A 73 -4.50 11.27 8.00
CA GLY A 73 -5.80 11.74 7.52
C GLY A 73 -5.73 11.93 6.01
N ASN A 74 -6.81 11.64 5.30
CA ASN A 74 -6.87 11.81 3.85
C ASN A 74 -8.23 12.34 3.37
N ILE A 75 -8.20 12.95 2.19
CA ILE A 75 -9.39 13.31 1.40
C ILE A 75 -9.19 12.76 0.01
N THR A 76 -10.25 12.16 -0.55
CA THR A 76 -10.24 11.62 -1.90
C THR A 76 -11.46 12.02 -2.67
N TYR A 77 -11.21 12.49 -3.87
CA TYR A 77 -12.22 12.78 -4.87
C TYR A 77 -12.22 11.69 -5.94
N GLY A 78 -13.40 11.14 -6.23
CA GLY A 78 -13.63 10.14 -7.25
C GLY A 78 -14.46 10.66 -8.41
N PHE A 79 -14.09 10.28 -9.62
CA PHE A 79 -14.80 10.57 -10.84
C PHE A 79 -15.14 9.28 -11.59
N ARG A 80 -16.43 9.07 -11.88
CA ARG A 80 -16.98 7.90 -12.60
C ARG A 80 -16.60 6.54 -11.99
N ASN A 81 -16.25 6.48 -10.71
CA ASN A 81 -15.74 5.29 -10.04
C ASN A 81 -14.53 4.65 -10.77
N GLN A 82 -13.77 5.43 -11.50
CA GLN A 82 -12.59 4.99 -12.24
C GLN A 82 -11.36 5.82 -11.95
N LEU A 83 -11.52 7.15 -11.87
CA LEU A 83 -10.41 8.07 -11.62
C LEU A 83 -10.54 8.65 -10.21
N TYR A 84 -9.45 8.64 -9.47
CA TYR A 84 -9.42 9.08 -8.09
C TYR A 84 -8.18 9.92 -7.81
N ALA A 85 -8.39 11.07 -7.20
CA ALA A 85 -7.34 11.95 -6.75
C ALA A 85 -7.39 12.06 -5.23
N SER A 86 -6.29 11.87 -4.54
CA SER A 86 -6.22 11.94 -3.09
C SER A 86 -5.04 12.75 -2.57
N VAL A 87 -5.22 13.32 -1.40
CA VAL A 87 -4.16 13.94 -0.61
C VAL A 87 -4.23 13.38 0.80
N SER A 88 -3.09 12.93 1.31
CA SER A 88 -2.94 12.42 2.67
C SER A 88 -1.87 13.20 3.42
N ALA A 89 -2.10 13.42 4.72
CA ALA A 89 -1.14 13.97 5.66
C ALA A 89 -0.82 12.91 6.71
N VAL A 90 0.46 12.69 6.98
CA VAL A 90 0.96 11.65 7.87
C VAL A 90 1.71 12.26 9.04
N HIS A 91 1.34 11.81 10.23
CA HIS A 91 2.03 12.07 11.49
C HIS A 91 2.82 10.82 11.91
N LEU A 92 4.05 10.97 12.29
CA LEU A 92 4.86 9.91 12.91
C LEU A 92 5.04 10.18 14.41
N SER A 93 4.90 9.15 15.21
CA SER A 93 5.09 9.27 16.66
C SER A 93 6.52 9.73 16.97
N GLY A 94 6.66 10.70 17.87
CA GLY A 94 7.96 11.21 18.28
C GLY A 94 8.71 12.05 17.24
N THR A 95 8.05 12.50 16.18
CA THR A 95 8.64 13.35 15.13
C THR A 95 8.15 14.79 15.24
N ASP A 96 9.06 15.74 15.12
CA ASP A 96 8.77 17.16 14.96
C ASP A 96 9.24 17.61 13.56
N PRO A 97 8.40 18.25 12.74
CA PRO A 97 7.07 18.80 13.01
C PRO A 97 5.97 17.73 13.09
N PHE A 98 4.79 18.09 13.65
CA PHE A 98 3.64 17.21 13.81
C PHE A 98 3.24 16.45 12.53
N LEU A 99 3.30 17.12 11.38
CA LEU A 99 3.10 16.48 10.07
C LEU A 99 4.47 16.11 9.48
N ALA A 100 4.74 14.81 9.43
CA ALA A 100 6.01 14.27 8.97
C ALA A 100 6.14 14.30 7.45
N PHE A 101 5.07 14.01 6.72
CA PHE A 101 5.05 14.07 5.25
C PHE A 101 3.62 14.08 4.68
N TYR A 102 3.56 14.38 3.38
CA TYR A 102 2.33 14.38 2.59
C TYR A 102 2.44 13.42 1.43
N ILE A 103 1.29 12.88 1.01
CA ILE A 103 1.20 12.02 -0.16
C ILE A 103 0.08 12.54 -1.05
N GLY A 104 0.43 12.89 -2.29
CA GLY A 104 -0.53 13.14 -3.35
C GLY A 104 -0.65 11.91 -4.23
N ALA A 105 -1.85 11.49 -4.62
CA ALA A 105 -2.04 10.34 -5.48
C ALA A 105 -3.09 10.59 -6.56
N LEU A 106 -2.86 9.97 -7.71
CA LEU A 106 -3.81 9.86 -8.81
C LEU A 106 -3.89 8.39 -9.22
N ASN A 107 -5.08 7.82 -9.17
CA ASN A 107 -5.32 6.42 -9.49
C ASN A 107 -6.42 6.28 -10.53
N TYR A 108 -6.19 5.38 -11.47
CA TYR A 108 -7.18 4.97 -12.46
C TYR A 108 -7.43 3.47 -12.33
N SER A 109 -8.68 3.05 -12.44
CA SER A 109 -9.02 1.63 -12.48
C SER A 109 -10.14 1.36 -13.47
N HIS A 110 -10.05 0.21 -14.13
CA HIS A 110 -11.03 -0.22 -15.11
C HIS A 110 -11.22 -1.72 -15.09
N VAL A 111 -12.48 -2.16 -15.02
CA VAL A 111 -12.86 -3.56 -15.17
C VAL A 111 -13.06 -3.83 -16.66
N ILE A 112 -12.19 -4.67 -17.23
CA ILE A 112 -12.27 -5.03 -18.66
C ILE A 112 -13.37 -6.06 -18.88
N ASN A 113 -13.43 -7.07 -18.01
CA ASN A 113 -14.46 -8.12 -18.04
C ASN A 113 -14.62 -8.80 -16.68
N SER A 114 -15.36 -9.91 -16.60
CA SER A 114 -15.68 -10.58 -15.34
C SER A 114 -14.50 -11.25 -14.63
N TRP A 115 -13.36 -11.38 -15.29
CA TRP A 115 -12.17 -12.05 -14.74
C TRP A 115 -10.89 -11.20 -14.81
N LEU A 116 -10.94 -10.03 -15.47
CA LEU A 116 -9.77 -9.17 -15.68
C LEU A 116 -10.12 -7.72 -15.38
N ASP A 117 -9.33 -7.11 -14.54
CA ASP A 117 -9.29 -5.66 -14.32
C ASP A 117 -7.87 -5.11 -14.42
N ILE A 118 -7.75 -3.82 -14.67
CA ILE A 118 -6.49 -3.10 -14.73
C ILE A 118 -6.56 -1.85 -13.86
N SER A 119 -5.43 -1.48 -13.30
CA SER A 119 -5.29 -0.19 -12.63
C SER A 119 -3.89 0.39 -12.83
N ALA A 120 -3.81 1.71 -12.72
CA ALA A 120 -2.57 2.46 -12.76
C ALA A 120 -2.60 3.54 -11.69
N GLY A 121 -1.47 3.78 -11.03
CA GLY A 121 -1.32 4.78 -9.99
C GLY A 121 -0.07 5.62 -10.16
N ILE A 122 -0.15 6.89 -9.74
CA ILE A 122 1.00 7.77 -9.55
C ILE A 122 0.89 8.39 -8.16
N TYR A 123 1.99 8.36 -7.43
CA TYR A 123 2.06 8.77 -6.04
C TYR A 123 3.26 9.68 -5.83
N ARG A 124 3.05 10.84 -5.23
CA ARG A 124 4.11 11.79 -4.90
C ARG A 124 4.24 11.90 -3.39
N TYR A 125 5.41 11.55 -2.88
CA TYR A 125 5.78 11.67 -1.47
C TYR A 125 6.57 12.95 -1.26
N GLN A 126 6.11 13.78 -0.34
CA GLN A 126 6.74 15.05 0.00
C GLN A 126 7.03 15.12 1.50
N VAL A 127 8.30 15.28 1.83
CA VAL A 127 8.81 15.42 3.19
C VAL A 127 9.25 16.88 3.40
N PRO A 128 8.95 17.51 4.53
CA PRO A 128 9.52 18.81 4.89
C PRO A 128 11.05 18.77 4.86
N ARG A 129 11.67 19.88 4.46
CA ARG A 129 13.15 19.96 4.36
C ARG A 129 13.87 19.57 5.65
N SER A 130 13.28 19.86 6.82
CA SER A 130 13.82 19.51 8.13
C SER A 130 13.93 17.99 8.37
N LEU A 131 13.17 17.17 7.64
CA LEU A 131 13.08 15.72 7.82
C LEU A 131 13.66 14.91 6.66
N THR A 132 14.11 15.56 5.57
CA THR A 132 14.65 14.85 4.40
C THR A 132 15.92 14.06 4.69
N ASP A 133 16.71 14.45 5.68
CA ASP A 133 17.92 13.75 6.07
C ASP A 133 17.68 12.64 7.09
N THR A 134 16.52 12.67 7.78
CA THR A 134 16.16 11.70 8.83
C THR A 134 15.19 10.65 8.37
N LEU A 135 14.22 10.98 7.51
CA LEU A 135 13.21 10.06 7.03
C LEU A 135 13.57 9.49 5.65
N PHE A 136 13.28 10.26 4.61
CA PHE A 136 13.54 9.89 3.22
C PHE A 136 13.54 11.12 2.31
N SER A 137 14.16 11.02 1.13
CA SER A 137 14.09 12.06 0.11
C SER A 137 12.73 12.03 -0.62
N ASN A 138 12.30 13.18 -1.13
CA ASN A 138 11.10 13.26 -1.95
C ASN A 138 11.18 12.33 -3.15
N PHE A 139 10.15 11.53 -3.39
CA PHE A 139 10.12 10.64 -4.54
C PHE A 139 8.74 10.57 -5.19
N THR A 140 8.71 10.08 -6.41
CA THR A 140 7.49 9.70 -7.13
C THR A 140 7.50 8.20 -7.35
N TYR A 141 6.39 7.54 -7.15
CA TYR A 141 6.19 6.14 -7.48
C TYR A 141 5.04 6.03 -8.48
N GLY A 142 5.19 5.16 -9.47
CA GLY A 142 4.13 4.83 -10.40
C GLY A 142 4.00 3.34 -10.56
N ASP A 143 2.78 2.82 -10.71
CA ASP A 143 2.51 1.41 -10.91
C ASP A 143 1.43 1.14 -11.94
N LEU A 144 1.52 -0.05 -12.52
CA LEU A 144 0.51 -0.67 -13.35
C LEU A 144 0.19 -2.05 -12.76
N THR A 145 -1.08 -2.32 -12.53
CA THR A 145 -1.56 -3.55 -11.92
C THR A 145 -2.60 -4.23 -12.82
N MET A 146 -2.50 -5.55 -12.94
CA MET A 146 -3.50 -6.42 -13.55
C MET A 146 -4.09 -7.33 -12.48
N GLY A 147 -5.41 -7.38 -12.39
CA GLY A 147 -6.15 -8.23 -11.47
C GLY A 147 -6.88 -9.35 -12.21
N PHE A 148 -6.74 -10.58 -11.72
CA PHE A 148 -7.33 -11.79 -12.31
C PHE A 148 -8.23 -12.47 -11.30
N ASP A 149 -9.54 -12.53 -11.59
CA ASP A 149 -10.52 -13.25 -10.79
C ASP A 149 -10.71 -14.68 -11.31
N TRP A 150 -10.08 -15.64 -10.61
CA TRP A 150 -10.21 -17.08 -10.88
C TRP A 150 -11.45 -17.69 -10.23
N LYS A 151 -12.36 -16.88 -9.63
CA LYS A 151 -13.51 -17.26 -8.81
C LYS A 151 -13.15 -17.88 -7.46
N LEU A 152 -12.08 -18.63 -7.38
CA LEU A 152 -11.57 -19.22 -6.14
C LEU A 152 -10.57 -18.29 -5.43
N LEU A 153 -9.71 -17.65 -6.20
CA LEU A 153 -8.70 -16.70 -5.77
C LEU A 153 -8.74 -15.48 -6.68
N TYR A 154 -8.31 -14.35 -6.14
CA TYR A 154 -8.03 -13.14 -6.91
C TYR A 154 -6.54 -12.87 -6.87
N SER A 155 -5.91 -12.86 -8.05
CA SER A 155 -4.46 -12.63 -8.22
C SER A 155 -4.21 -11.25 -8.78
N LYS A 156 -3.26 -10.52 -8.19
CA LYS A 156 -2.77 -9.24 -8.71
C LYS A 156 -1.31 -9.36 -9.12
N LEU A 157 -0.98 -8.84 -10.28
CA LEU A 157 0.37 -8.64 -10.78
C LEU A 157 0.59 -7.14 -10.94
N SER A 158 1.57 -6.59 -10.23
CA SER A 158 1.90 -5.17 -10.29
C SER A 158 3.35 -4.98 -10.71
N VAL A 159 3.56 -4.03 -11.62
CA VAL A 159 4.89 -3.53 -11.99
C VAL A 159 4.94 -2.06 -11.63
N GLY A 160 5.95 -1.64 -10.89
CA GLY A 160 6.09 -0.27 -10.46
C GLY A 160 7.50 0.26 -10.61
N GLY A 161 7.60 1.58 -10.68
CA GLY A 161 8.85 2.32 -10.73
C GLY A 161 8.88 3.42 -9.68
N LEU A 162 9.97 3.47 -8.94
CA LEU A 162 10.29 4.57 -8.04
C LEU A 162 11.24 5.52 -8.74
N PHE A 163 10.86 6.79 -8.81
CA PHE A 163 11.60 7.87 -9.45
C PHE A 163 12.10 8.83 -8.36
N SER A 164 13.39 8.77 -8.11
CA SER A 164 14.13 9.60 -7.14
C SER A 164 15.53 9.89 -7.67
N GLU A 165 16.48 10.17 -6.80
CA GLU A 165 17.91 10.26 -7.17
C GLU A 165 18.42 8.93 -7.78
N GLU A 166 17.91 7.79 -7.29
CA GLU A 166 18.13 6.46 -7.85
C GLU A 166 16.79 5.85 -8.26
N ASN A 167 16.65 5.56 -9.56
CA ASN A 167 15.45 4.92 -10.09
C ASN A 167 15.48 3.43 -9.78
N GLN A 168 14.33 2.89 -9.35
CA GLN A 168 14.19 1.50 -8.98
C GLN A 168 12.91 0.90 -9.55
N ALA A 169 12.98 -0.37 -9.95
CA ALA A 169 11.85 -1.13 -10.43
C ALA A 169 11.42 -2.16 -9.38
N TYR A 170 10.11 -2.37 -9.28
CA TYR A 170 9.51 -3.36 -8.40
C TYR A 170 8.50 -4.21 -9.16
N PHE A 171 8.39 -5.45 -8.75
CA PHE A 171 7.33 -6.34 -9.17
C PHE A 171 6.65 -6.91 -7.94
N GLN A 172 5.32 -7.00 -7.97
CA GLN A 172 4.54 -7.54 -6.86
C GLN A 172 3.55 -8.58 -7.37
N PHE A 173 3.46 -9.69 -6.66
CA PHE A 173 2.48 -10.73 -6.88
C PHE A 173 1.68 -10.98 -5.61
N ARG A 174 0.37 -10.73 -5.66
CA ARG A 174 -0.53 -10.91 -4.53
C ARG A 174 -1.67 -11.84 -4.89
N ASN A 175 -1.95 -12.78 -3.99
CA ASN A 175 -3.15 -13.61 -4.04
C ASN A 175 -4.02 -13.30 -2.83
N SER A 176 -5.31 -13.16 -3.04
CA SER A 176 -6.28 -12.95 -1.97
C SER A 176 -7.58 -13.70 -2.23
N ARG A 177 -8.40 -13.81 -1.17
CA ARG A 177 -9.73 -14.34 -1.29
C ARG A 177 -10.72 -13.55 -0.45
N TYR A 178 -11.64 -12.89 -1.12
CA TYR A 178 -12.66 -12.08 -0.48
C TYR A 178 -13.81 -12.95 0.05
N PHE A 179 -14.19 -12.71 1.30
CA PHE A 179 -15.36 -13.25 1.97
C PHE A 179 -16.20 -12.12 2.52
N GLN A 180 -17.51 -12.34 2.59
CA GLN A 180 -18.43 -11.37 3.15
C GLN A 180 -19.54 -12.12 3.90
N THR A 181 -19.90 -11.62 5.08
CA THR A 181 -21.09 -12.11 5.81
C THR A 181 -22.37 -11.70 5.08
N PRO A 182 -23.48 -12.40 5.32
CA PRO A 182 -24.78 -11.87 4.99
C PRO A 182 -24.98 -10.47 5.62
N GLU A 183 -25.75 -9.65 4.96
CA GLU A 183 -26.10 -8.32 5.47
C GLU A 183 -26.93 -8.42 6.74
N PHE A 184 -26.64 -7.58 7.72
CA PHE A 184 -27.37 -7.44 8.98
C PHE A 184 -27.80 -5.97 9.17
N PHE A 185 -28.45 -5.62 10.29
CA PHE A 185 -29.10 -4.33 10.52
C PHE A 185 -30.06 -3.92 9.39
N LYS A 186 -30.96 -4.84 8.98
CA LYS A 186 -31.93 -4.63 7.90
C LYS A 186 -31.29 -4.36 6.54
N GLY A 187 -30.18 -5.04 6.22
CA GLY A 187 -29.48 -4.91 4.95
C GLY A 187 -28.52 -3.72 4.84
N LYS A 188 -28.19 -3.08 5.96
CA LYS A 188 -27.37 -1.84 5.95
C LYS A 188 -25.92 -2.04 6.34
N ALA A 189 -25.54 -3.23 6.81
CA ALA A 189 -24.16 -3.48 7.20
C ALA A 189 -23.74 -4.91 6.91
N ASN A 190 -22.44 -5.12 6.69
CA ASN A 190 -21.81 -6.43 6.56
C ASN A 190 -20.38 -6.39 7.12
N ILE A 191 -19.80 -7.55 7.35
CA ILE A 191 -18.39 -7.72 7.65
C ILE A 191 -17.73 -8.43 6.48
N SER A 192 -16.60 -7.95 6.04
CA SER A 192 -15.80 -8.56 4.99
C SER A 192 -14.40 -8.92 5.47
N PHE A 193 -13.82 -9.94 4.84
CA PHE A 193 -12.47 -10.46 5.08
C PHE A 193 -11.79 -10.67 3.73
N ASP A 194 -10.53 -10.27 3.59
CA ASP A 194 -9.76 -10.48 2.35
C ASP A 194 -8.34 -10.97 2.67
N PRO A 195 -8.19 -12.17 3.31
CA PRO A 195 -6.87 -12.72 3.60
C PRO A 195 -6.03 -12.80 2.33
N TYR A 196 -4.75 -12.47 2.46
CA TYR A 196 -3.85 -12.45 1.33
C TYR A 196 -2.44 -12.95 1.66
N ALA A 197 -1.73 -13.36 0.60
CA ALA A 197 -0.30 -13.55 0.58
C ALA A 197 0.28 -12.70 -0.55
N ASN A 198 1.39 -12.04 -0.29
CA ASN A 198 2.03 -11.12 -1.20
C ASN A 198 3.54 -11.40 -1.29
N LEU A 199 4.09 -11.30 -2.50
CA LEU A 199 5.52 -11.38 -2.80
C LEU A 199 5.95 -10.06 -3.42
N LEU A 200 6.94 -9.41 -2.83
CA LEU A 200 7.56 -8.22 -3.37
C LEU A 200 8.95 -8.56 -3.92
N PHE A 201 9.18 -8.13 -5.16
CA PHE A 201 10.46 -8.27 -5.84
C PHE A 201 11.04 -6.89 -6.11
N GLY A 202 12.36 -6.79 -6.01
CA GLY A 202 13.10 -5.57 -6.32
C GLY A 202 14.59 -5.82 -6.37
N LYS A 203 15.36 -4.74 -6.38
CA LYS A 203 16.81 -4.76 -6.46
C LYS A 203 17.40 -5.15 -5.11
N LEU A 204 18.19 -6.19 -5.08
CA LEU A 204 19.01 -6.65 -3.97
C LEU A 204 20.48 -6.37 -4.27
N ILE A 205 21.21 -5.87 -3.29
CA ILE A 205 22.62 -5.51 -3.38
C ILE A 205 23.38 -6.38 -2.40
N GLU A 206 24.32 -7.16 -2.89
CA GLU A 206 25.21 -7.99 -2.08
C GLU A 206 26.47 -7.21 -1.76
N VAL A 207 26.84 -7.21 -0.49
CA VAL A 207 28.04 -6.57 0.01
C VAL A 207 28.86 -7.59 0.76
N GLU A 208 30.07 -7.82 0.31
CA GLU A 208 31.06 -8.63 1.03
C GLU A 208 31.83 -7.72 2.00
N THR A 209 31.76 -8.07 3.28
CA THR A 209 32.67 -7.52 4.28
C THR A 209 33.70 -8.59 4.64
N THR A 210 34.80 -8.20 5.24
CA THR A 210 35.88 -9.14 5.65
C THR A 210 35.41 -10.25 6.61
N ALA A 211 34.20 -10.15 7.14
CA ALA A 211 33.63 -11.11 8.10
C ALA A 211 32.40 -11.86 7.58
N GLU A 212 31.54 -11.24 6.79
CA GLU A 212 30.25 -11.83 6.36
C GLU A 212 29.76 -11.22 5.04
N THR A 213 28.99 -12.01 4.27
CA THR A 213 28.23 -11.51 3.12
C THR A 213 26.86 -11.01 3.58
N SER A 214 26.56 -9.75 3.39
CA SER A 214 25.27 -9.16 3.71
C SER A 214 24.49 -8.83 2.43
N VAL A 215 23.19 -9.09 2.44
CA VAL A 215 22.29 -8.79 1.33
C VAL A 215 21.39 -7.62 1.73
N PHE A 216 21.44 -6.55 0.98
CA PHE A 216 20.63 -5.35 1.22
C PHE A 216 19.54 -5.23 0.16
N ALA A 217 18.38 -4.71 0.55
CA ALA A 217 17.37 -4.28 -0.40
C ALA A 217 17.60 -2.82 -0.78
N SER A 218 17.49 -2.51 -2.05
CA SER A 218 17.39 -1.12 -2.50
C SER A 218 15.98 -0.63 -2.21
N THR A 219 15.83 0.23 -1.20
CA THR A 219 14.54 0.66 -0.68
C THR A 219 14.37 2.16 -0.76
N PRO A 220 13.12 2.69 -0.81
CA PRO A 220 12.88 4.12 -0.81
C PRO A 220 13.51 4.82 0.39
N GLY A 221 14.17 5.94 0.15
CA GLY A 221 14.72 6.80 1.20
C GLY A 221 16.09 6.43 1.71
N ARG A 222 16.68 5.34 1.23
CA ARG A 222 18.04 4.99 1.61
C ARG A 222 19.01 5.87 0.84
N LYS A 223 19.57 6.89 1.51
CA LYS A 223 20.80 7.53 1.03
C LYS A 223 21.94 6.57 1.35
N TRP A 224 22.58 6.02 0.33
CA TRP A 224 23.85 5.36 0.48
C TRP A 224 24.85 6.40 1.00
N ARG A 225 25.01 6.48 2.31
CA ARG A 225 26.10 7.27 2.88
C ARG A 225 27.40 6.51 2.58
N GLN A 226 28.02 6.92 1.50
CA GLN A 226 29.39 6.55 1.16
C GLN A 226 30.42 7.08 2.18
N ASN A 227 30.00 7.86 3.17
CA ASN A 227 30.84 8.59 4.11
C ASN A 227 30.37 8.49 5.57
N ASP A 228 30.08 7.33 6.11
CA ASP A 228 30.16 7.15 7.56
C ASP A 228 31.59 6.73 7.94
N THR A 229 32.54 7.64 7.76
CA THR A 229 33.87 7.61 8.37
C THR A 229 33.78 8.05 9.84
N SER A 230 32.97 7.39 10.66
CA SER A 230 33.14 7.44 12.10
C SER A 230 33.70 6.09 12.58
N ASN A 231 35.01 6.04 12.68
CA ASN A 231 35.81 4.97 13.33
C ASN A 231 35.82 3.60 12.64
N GLY A 232 36.64 3.45 11.65
CA GLY A 232 37.06 2.16 11.11
C GLY A 232 36.80 2.01 9.62
N THR A 233 37.86 2.05 8.88
CA THR A 233 37.96 1.92 7.41
C THR A 233 37.33 0.61 6.90
N SER A 234 36.06 0.62 6.60
CA SER A 234 35.43 -0.41 5.79
C SER A 234 34.81 0.27 4.59
N THR A 235 35.54 0.31 3.50
CA THR A 235 34.98 0.71 2.20
C THR A 235 33.98 -0.37 1.82
N ILE A 236 32.69 -0.10 1.98
CA ILE A 236 31.60 -0.98 1.57
C ILE A 236 31.56 -0.91 0.03
N THR A 237 32.08 -1.91 -0.63
CA THR A 237 32.00 -2.01 -2.09
C THR A 237 30.89 -2.99 -2.45
N PRO A 238 29.85 -2.57 -3.20
CA PRO A 238 28.85 -3.52 -3.71
C PRO A 238 29.54 -4.57 -4.57
N THR A 239 29.38 -5.85 -4.25
CA THR A 239 30.01 -6.94 -4.97
C THR A 239 29.14 -7.42 -6.12
N SER A 240 27.82 -7.41 -5.94
CA SER A 240 26.87 -7.77 -6.99
C SER A 240 25.50 -7.11 -6.77
N GLU A 241 24.76 -6.98 -7.86
CA GLU A 241 23.37 -6.53 -7.86
C GLU A 241 22.52 -7.59 -8.55
N ARG A 242 21.40 -7.93 -7.93
CA ARG A 242 20.44 -8.86 -8.52
C ARG A 242 19.00 -8.42 -8.28
N PHE A 243 18.10 -8.78 -9.18
CA PHE A 243 16.67 -8.66 -8.97
C PHE A 243 16.13 -9.93 -8.31
N GLY A 244 15.41 -9.83 -7.21
CA GLY A 244 14.96 -10.99 -6.44
C GLY A 244 13.82 -10.68 -5.48
N ILE A 245 13.37 -11.70 -4.76
CA ILE A 245 12.33 -11.55 -3.74
C ILE A 245 12.92 -10.78 -2.56
N MET A 246 12.31 -9.63 -2.26
CA MET A 246 12.67 -8.78 -1.12
C MET A 246 11.88 -9.15 0.13
N GLU A 247 10.59 -9.43 -0.04
CA GLU A 247 9.66 -9.57 1.08
C GLU A 247 8.54 -10.54 0.74
N VAL A 248 8.11 -11.28 1.75
CA VAL A 248 6.87 -12.05 1.75
C VAL A 248 6.00 -11.49 2.88
N ASP A 249 4.77 -11.19 2.59
CA ASP A 249 3.83 -10.74 3.62
C ASP A 249 2.49 -11.48 3.55
N PHE A 250 1.84 -11.64 4.70
CA PHE A 250 0.55 -12.28 4.89
C PHE A 250 -0.33 -11.34 5.68
N GLY A 251 -1.48 -10.97 5.15
CA GLY A 251 -2.38 -10.05 5.81
C GLY A 251 -3.80 -10.58 5.92
N LEU A 252 -4.48 -10.11 6.96
CA LEU A 252 -5.88 -10.36 7.20
C LEU A 252 -6.58 -9.04 7.51
N PRO A 253 -7.06 -8.31 6.50
CA PRO A 253 -7.97 -7.20 6.71
C PRO A 253 -9.37 -7.72 7.05
N VAL A 254 -9.99 -7.06 8.01
CA VAL A 254 -11.37 -7.27 8.46
C VAL A 254 -12.07 -5.92 8.44
N ALA A 255 -13.10 -5.78 7.62
CA ALA A 255 -13.81 -4.53 7.47
C ALA A 255 -15.28 -4.66 7.87
N PHE A 256 -15.74 -3.70 8.65
CA PHE A 256 -17.15 -3.43 8.91
C PHE A 256 -17.62 -2.36 7.92
N ASN A 257 -18.57 -2.71 7.08
CA ASN A 257 -19.05 -1.86 5.99
C ASN A 257 -20.50 -1.44 6.23
N THR A 258 -20.79 -0.18 5.95
CA THR A 258 -22.14 0.38 5.88
C THR A 258 -22.31 1.20 4.61
N ASP A 259 -23.48 1.78 4.35
CA ASP A 259 -23.76 2.61 3.18
C ASP A 259 -22.87 3.87 3.08
N PHE A 260 -22.38 4.37 4.21
CA PHE A 260 -21.66 5.65 4.29
C PHE A 260 -20.28 5.55 4.96
N MET A 261 -19.95 4.40 5.57
CA MET A 261 -18.73 4.24 6.36
C MET A 261 -18.17 2.85 6.22
N THR A 262 -16.85 2.74 6.18
CA THR A 262 -16.08 1.50 6.37
C THR A 262 -15.09 1.70 7.51
N ILE A 263 -15.05 0.77 8.45
CA ILE A 263 -13.99 0.66 9.46
C ILE A 263 -13.26 -0.65 9.20
N GLU A 264 -11.95 -0.57 9.00
CA GLU A 264 -11.11 -1.73 8.70
C GLU A 264 -10.00 -1.86 9.73
N ALA A 265 -9.83 -3.06 10.25
CA ALA A 265 -8.67 -3.46 11.04
C ALA A 265 -7.88 -4.51 10.25
N GLU A 266 -6.58 -4.34 10.15
CA GLU A 266 -5.70 -5.28 9.47
C GLU A 266 -4.58 -5.74 10.40
N VAL A 267 -4.31 -7.03 10.37
CA VAL A 267 -3.11 -7.65 10.94
C VAL A 267 -2.29 -8.19 9.78
N ASN A 268 -1.04 -7.78 9.70
CA ASN A 268 -0.11 -8.22 8.68
C ASN A 268 1.15 -8.80 9.32
N TYR A 269 1.67 -9.91 8.79
CA TYR A 269 2.97 -10.48 9.16
C TYR A 269 3.94 -10.32 8.00
N VAL A 270 5.01 -9.59 8.24
CA VAL A 270 6.04 -9.25 7.25
C VAL A 270 7.29 -10.08 7.48
N LEU A 271 7.80 -10.69 6.41
CA LEU A 271 9.01 -11.49 6.40
C LEU A 271 9.96 -10.96 5.31
N PRO A 272 10.89 -10.05 5.64
CA PRO A 272 11.94 -9.65 4.71
C PRO A 272 12.89 -10.81 4.44
N LEU A 273 13.30 -10.95 3.18
CA LEU A 273 14.26 -11.97 2.71
C LEU A 273 15.65 -11.39 2.46
N TYR A 274 15.92 -10.24 3.02
CA TYR A 274 17.22 -9.59 3.04
C TYR A 274 17.61 -9.27 4.49
N ASN A 275 18.90 -9.11 4.74
CA ASN A 275 19.41 -8.76 6.06
C ASN A 275 20.18 -7.43 5.96
N ASP A 276 19.58 -6.36 6.47
CA ASP A 276 20.21 -5.05 6.51
C ASP A 276 20.88 -4.84 7.88
N PRO A 277 22.21 -4.78 7.97
CA PRO A 277 22.90 -4.59 9.22
C PRO A 277 22.76 -3.19 9.81
N VAL A 278 22.44 -2.20 8.97
CA VAL A 278 22.29 -0.77 9.39
C VAL A 278 20.85 -0.46 9.77
N TYR A 279 19.90 -0.93 8.98
CA TYR A 279 18.48 -0.72 9.22
C TYR A 279 17.82 -2.06 9.50
N ARG A 280 17.26 -2.25 10.69
CA ARG A 280 16.50 -3.47 11.01
C ARG A 280 15.36 -3.61 10.02
N SER A 281 15.40 -4.68 9.24
CA SER A 281 14.33 -5.04 8.34
C SER A 281 13.02 -5.16 9.12
N PRO A 282 11.90 -4.64 8.60
CA PRO A 282 10.61 -4.73 9.26
C PRO A 282 10.13 -6.19 9.28
N LYS A 283 10.45 -6.92 10.35
CA LYS A 283 10.02 -8.32 10.51
C LYS A 283 9.03 -8.44 11.65
N GLY A 284 7.90 -9.10 11.42
CA GLY A 284 6.93 -9.40 12.46
C GLY A 284 5.52 -8.89 12.14
N PHE A 285 4.72 -8.80 13.19
CA PHE A 285 3.33 -8.36 13.08
C PHE A 285 3.23 -6.83 13.01
N ILE A 286 2.37 -6.38 12.10
CA ILE A 286 1.99 -4.99 11.93
C ILE A 286 0.47 -4.91 12.05
N PHE A 287 0.00 -3.88 12.73
CA PHE A 287 -1.42 -3.61 12.94
C PHE A 287 -1.79 -2.28 12.32
N MET A 288 -2.95 -2.24 11.67
CA MET A 288 -3.53 -1.03 11.13
C MET A 288 -5.02 -0.96 11.47
N LEU A 289 -5.51 0.25 11.76
CA LEU A 289 -6.91 0.57 11.92
C LEU A 289 -7.23 1.79 11.05
N SER A 290 -8.26 1.70 10.23
CA SER A 290 -8.67 2.73 9.30
C SER A 290 -10.16 2.98 9.36
N GLY A 291 -10.57 4.21 9.16
CA GLY A 291 -11.96 4.60 9.01
C GLY A 291 -12.14 5.46 7.78
N PHE A 292 -13.14 5.16 6.96
CA PHE A 292 -13.46 5.88 5.73
C PHE A 292 -14.93 6.28 5.73
N PHE A 293 -15.19 7.53 5.33
CA PHE A 293 -16.52 8.10 5.29
C PHE A 293 -16.80 8.63 3.90
N ARG A 294 -17.93 8.24 3.33
CA ARG A 294 -18.46 8.83 2.11
C ARG A 294 -19.21 10.11 2.45
N ILE A 295 -18.81 11.21 1.83
CA ILE A 295 -19.43 12.52 2.04
C ILE A 295 -20.58 12.71 1.04
N PHE A 296 -20.38 12.37 -0.24
CA PHE A 296 -21.39 12.30 -1.31
C PHE A 296 -21.01 11.40 -2.46
#